data_a1aa80664d73b3969a37337cf593b743
#
_entry.id   a1aa80664d73b3969a37337cf593b743
#
_cell.length_a   1.000
_cell.length_b   1.000
_cell.length_c   1.000
_cell.angle_alpha   90.00
_cell.angle_beta   90.00
_cell.angle_gamma   90.00
#
_symmetry.space_group_name_H-M   'P 1'
#
loop_
_entity.id
_entity.type
_entity.pdbx_description
1 polymer ?
#
loop_
_entity_poly.entity_id
_entity_poly.type
_entity_poly.pdbx_seq_one_letter_code
_entity_poly.pdbx_strand_id
1 'polypeptide(L)' 'MNLRAIRLEQGLSVPKLSALSDIPVRTIENIERNDECKVSTAIKLAKALNVTLDALCISETE' A
#
# COMPACT_ATOMS: atom_id res chain seq x y z
N MET A 1 -5.76 -4.16 5.79
CA MET A 1 -5.25 -3.67 4.52
C MET A 1 -4.20 -4.63 3.97
N ASN A 2 -4.15 -4.81 2.66
CA ASN A 2 -3.28 -5.82 2.04
C ASN A 2 -1.98 -5.25 1.45
N LEU A 3 -1.55 -4.10 1.92
CA LEU A 3 -0.42 -3.44 1.27
C LEU A 3 0.83 -4.30 1.23
N ARG A 4 1.22 -4.83 2.38
CA ARG A 4 2.45 -5.61 2.44
C ARG A 4 2.36 -6.86 1.57
N ALA A 5 1.23 -7.55 1.62
CA ALA A 5 1.06 -8.78 0.85
C ALA A 5 1.14 -8.50 -0.64
N ILE A 6 0.47 -7.45 -1.10
CA ILE A 6 0.48 -7.09 -2.51
C ILE A 6 1.87 -6.65 -2.94
N ARG A 7 2.54 -5.87 -2.11
CA ARG A 7 3.90 -5.41 -2.40
C ARG A 7 4.85 -6.58 -2.57
N LEU A 8 4.80 -7.52 -1.64
CA LEU A 8 5.68 -8.69 -1.69
C LEU A 8 5.35 -9.58 -2.88
N GLU A 9 4.08 -9.71 -3.19
CA GLU A 9 3.65 -10.49 -4.34
C GLU A 9 4.23 -9.93 -5.63
N GLN A 10 4.37 -8.62 -5.72
CA GLN A 10 4.93 -7.98 -6.89
C GLN A 10 6.45 -7.85 -6.83
N GLY A 11 7.05 -8.37 -5.77
CA GLY A 11 8.51 -8.35 -5.66
C GLY A 11 9.08 -6.97 -5.39
N LEU A 12 8.31 -6.07 -4.78
CA LEU A 12 8.75 -4.71 -4.55
C LEU A 12 9.28 -4.52 -3.14
N SER A 13 10.39 -3.78 -3.05
CA SER A 13 10.88 -3.33 -1.75
C SER A 13 10.12 -2.08 -1.34
N VAL A 14 10.20 -1.72 -0.06
CA VAL A 14 9.57 -0.48 0.40
C VAL A 14 10.14 0.75 -0.33
N PRO A 15 11.46 0.88 -0.49
CA PRO A 15 11.99 2.01 -1.25
C PRO A 15 11.50 2.05 -2.69
N LYS A 16 11.34 0.89 -3.32
CA LYS A 16 10.85 0.84 -4.69
C LYS A 16 9.40 1.29 -4.76
N LEU A 17 8.58 0.83 -3.83
CA LEU A 17 7.19 1.26 -3.78
C LEU A 17 7.10 2.75 -3.49
N SER A 18 7.98 3.26 -2.64
CA SER A 18 8.04 4.69 -2.36
C SER A 18 8.27 5.48 -3.64
N ALA A 19 9.21 5.03 -4.47
CA ALA A 19 9.51 5.71 -5.72
C ALA A 19 8.31 5.66 -6.69
N LEU A 20 7.61 4.54 -6.72
CA LEU A 20 6.49 4.37 -7.63
C LEU A 20 5.25 5.15 -7.19
N SER A 21 5.04 5.25 -5.90
CA SER A 21 3.82 5.85 -5.36
C SER A 21 3.98 7.31 -4.92
N ASP A 22 5.22 7.79 -4.90
CA ASP A 22 5.54 9.13 -4.44
C ASP A 22 5.14 9.32 -2.96
N ILE A 23 5.25 8.25 -2.19
CA ILE A 23 4.95 8.25 -0.76
C ILE A 23 6.25 7.95 -0.02
N PRO A 24 6.57 8.72 1.03
CA PRO A 24 7.80 8.49 1.77
C PRO A 24 7.90 7.06 2.33
N VAL A 25 9.10 6.54 2.37
CA VAL A 25 9.36 5.20 2.90
C VAL A 25 8.80 5.04 4.30
N ARG A 26 9.02 6.05 5.15
CA ARG A 26 8.53 6.00 6.52
C ARG A 26 7.01 5.86 6.57
N THR A 27 6.31 6.57 5.68
CA THR A 27 4.87 6.50 5.64
C THR A 27 4.41 5.10 5.25
N ILE A 28 5.07 4.49 4.26
CA ILE A 28 4.73 3.13 3.85
C ILE A 28 4.96 2.15 5.01
N GLU A 29 6.09 2.30 5.70
CA GLU A 29 6.39 1.44 6.85
C GLU A 29 5.34 1.57 7.94
N ASN A 30 4.90 2.81 8.20
CA ASN A 30 3.86 3.04 9.20
C ASN A 30 2.54 2.40 8.79
N ILE A 31 2.19 2.52 7.52
CA ILE A 31 0.96 1.92 7.02
C ILE A 31 0.99 0.41 7.18
N GLU A 32 2.12 -0.20 6.84
CA GLU A 32 2.24 -1.66 6.95
C GLU A 32 2.22 -2.11 8.41
N ARG A 33 2.75 -1.29 9.30
CA ARG A 33 2.78 -1.63 10.72
C ARG A 33 1.42 -1.47 11.36
N ASN A 34 0.75 -0.36 11.07
CA ASN A 34 -0.52 -0.02 11.72
C ASN A 34 -1.73 -0.51 10.96
N ASP A 35 -1.52 -0.92 9.72
CA ASP A 35 -2.57 -1.47 8.87
C ASP A 35 -3.67 -0.47 8.57
N GLU A 36 -3.34 0.81 8.47
CA GLU A 36 -4.31 1.83 8.11
C GLU A 36 -3.62 3.02 7.47
N CYS A 37 -4.37 3.73 6.64
CA CYS A 37 -3.86 4.93 5.99
C CYS A 37 -5.04 5.80 5.55
N LYS A 38 -4.72 7.02 5.14
CA LYS A 38 -5.72 7.92 4.60
C LYS A 38 -6.18 7.44 3.23
N VAL A 39 -7.42 7.80 2.87
CA VAL A 39 -7.97 7.41 1.58
C VAL A 39 -7.11 7.93 0.43
N SER A 40 -6.65 9.17 0.51
CA SER A 40 -5.83 9.74 -0.55
C SER A 40 -4.53 8.95 -0.73
N THR A 41 -3.93 8.50 0.37
CA THR A 41 -2.72 7.70 0.33
C THR A 41 -3.03 6.32 -0.26
N ALA A 42 -4.15 5.73 0.13
CA ALA A 42 -4.55 4.44 -0.40
C ALA A 42 -4.74 4.48 -1.91
N ILE A 43 -5.29 5.56 -2.42
CA ILE A 43 -5.47 5.73 -3.86
C ILE A 43 -4.12 5.75 -4.57
N LYS A 44 -3.15 6.48 -4.02
CA LYS A 44 -1.81 6.53 -4.60
C LYS A 44 -1.17 5.14 -4.63
N LEU A 45 -1.31 4.40 -3.53
CA LEU A 45 -0.75 3.06 -3.44
C LEU A 45 -1.42 2.11 -4.44
N ALA A 46 -2.74 2.19 -4.56
CA ALA A 46 -3.46 1.32 -5.48
C ALA A 46 -2.99 1.57 -6.91
N LYS A 47 -2.81 2.83 -7.28
CA LYS A 47 -2.33 3.15 -8.61
C LYS A 47 -0.91 2.65 -8.84
N ALA A 48 -0.04 2.83 -7.86
CA ALA A 48 1.35 2.40 -7.98
C ALA A 48 1.44 0.89 -8.11
N LEU A 49 0.59 0.17 -7.41
CA LEU A 49 0.59 -1.29 -7.44
C LEU A 49 -0.29 -1.86 -8.56
N ASN A 50 -1.00 -0.98 -9.26
CA ASN A 50 -1.88 -1.38 -10.35
C ASN A 50 -2.96 -2.35 -9.89
N VAL A 51 -3.55 -2.06 -8.75
CA VAL A 51 -4.66 -2.86 -8.20
C VAL A 51 -5.81 -1.92 -7.91
N THR A 52 -6.98 -2.50 -7.68
CA THR A 52 -8.13 -1.69 -7.30
C THR A 52 -8.01 -1.27 -5.84
N LEU A 53 -8.68 -0.18 -5.51
CA LEU A 53 -8.72 0.26 -4.12
C LEU A 53 -9.35 -0.80 -3.23
N ASP A 54 -10.35 -1.50 -3.74
CA ASP A 54 -11.00 -2.58 -3.00
C ASP A 54 -10.01 -3.70 -2.68
N ALA A 55 -9.18 -4.06 -3.65
CA ALA A 55 -8.20 -5.13 -3.42
C ALA A 55 -7.20 -4.74 -2.36
N LEU A 56 -6.81 -3.46 -2.34
CA LEU A 56 -5.84 -2.98 -1.38
C LEU A 56 -6.44 -2.85 0.01
N CYS A 57 -7.67 -2.38 0.10
CA CYS A 57 -8.31 -2.06 1.37
C CYS A 57 -9.31 -3.12 1.83
N ILE A 58 -9.14 -4.34 1.36
CA ILE A 58 -10.01 -5.41 1.80
C ILE A 58 -10.00 -5.51 3.32
N SER A 59 -11.19 -5.60 3.87
CA SER A 59 -11.37 -5.81 5.30
C SER A 59 -11.96 -7.17 5.52
N GLU A 60 -11.30 -7.97 6.29
CA GLU A 60 -11.83 -9.28 6.62
C GLU A 60 -12.94 -9.18 7.62
N THR A 61 -13.11 -8.04 8.16
CA THR A 61 -14.16 -7.91 9.12
C THR A 61 -15.42 -7.66 8.43
N GLU A 62 -15.61 -7.59 7.97
CA GLU A 62 -16.76 -7.26 7.58
C GLU A 62 -17.45 -7.54 7.88
#